data_e3b10f7cd921e20851dca6c7f0b68f1a
#
_entry.id   e3b10f7cd921e20851dca6c7f0b68f1a
#
_cell.length_a   1.000
_cell.length_b   1.000
_cell.length_c   1.000
_cell.angle_alpha   90.00
_cell.angle_beta   90.00
_cell.angle_gamma   90.00
#
_symmetry.space_group_name_H-M   'P 1'
#
loop_
_entity.id
_entity.type
_entity.pdbx_description
1 polymer ?
#
loop_
_entity_poly.entity_id
_entity_poly.type
_entity_poly.pdbx_seq_one_letter_code
_entity_poly.pdbx_strand_id
1 'polypeptide(L)'
;MTFARTLAAFDARRSALLDELAALPEAALTAHPRTDKWSILEIVEHVIRAERVIFDGVATPDQLTPRPRTVASRIRSVLVHAVLRFDISVEAPSKKMLPTGTRSLAELRAHWDENSGWLAAYAARIDARGDDPAVFRHMVIGPMTLAQSLRLRRAHLDRHMRQIRYLQRLQA
;
A
#
# COMPACT_ATOMS: atom_id res chain seq x y z
N MET A 1 8.09 16.02 -13.43
CA MET A 1 7.53 15.92 -12.05
C MET A 1 8.29 14.78 -11.39
N THR A 2 9.11 15.04 -10.41
CA THR A 2 9.94 14.00 -9.79
C THR A 2 9.09 13.11 -8.90
N PHE A 3 9.39 11.82 -8.83
CA PHE A 3 8.74 10.85 -7.95
C PHE A 3 8.89 11.22 -6.46
N ALA A 4 9.99 11.91 -6.11
CA ALA A 4 10.25 12.39 -4.75
C ALA A 4 9.08 13.20 -4.16
N ARG A 5 8.46 14.12 -4.92
CA ARG A 5 7.31 14.91 -4.44
C ARG A 5 6.08 14.02 -4.17
N THR A 6 5.82 13.04 -5.03
CA THR A 6 4.69 12.12 -4.86
C THR A 6 4.89 11.24 -3.63
N LEU A 7 6.11 10.78 -3.40
CA LEU A 7 6.48 10.00 -2.21
C LEU A 7 6.36 10.83 -0.95
N ALA A 8 6.91 12.04 -0.91
CA ALA A 8 6.82 12.92 0.26
C ALA A 8 5.35 13.20 0.64
N ALA A 9 4.48 13.44 -0.33
CA ALA A 9 3.05 13.64 -0.08
C ALA A 9 2.36 12.38 0.47
N PHE A 10 2.77 11.19 0.02
CA PHE A 10 2.27 9.92 0.55
C PHE A 10 2.76 9.69 1.98
N ASP A 11 4.06 9.91 2.24
CA ASP A 11 4.67 9.69 3.55
C ASP A 11 4.12 10.67 4.61
N ALA A 12 3.83 11.92 4.23
CA ALA A 12 3.15 12.86 5.13
C ALA A 12 1.76 12.35 5.56
N ARG A 13 0.99 11.78 4.62
CA ARG A 13 -0.33 11.21 4.95
C ARG A 13 -0.24 9.95 5.82
N ARG A 14 0.74 9.08 5.53
CA ARG A 14 1.03 7.90 6.31
C ARG A 14 1.43 8.25 7.74
N SER A 15 2.36 9.20 7.90
CA SER A 15 2.80 9.67 9.21
C SER A 15 1.64 10.26 10.00
N ALA A 16 0.84 11.14 9.40
CA ALA A 16 -0.34 11.72 10.05
C ALA A 16 -1.33 10.65 10.53
N LEU A 17 -1.58 9.60 9.73
CA LEU A 17 -2.40 8.47 10.16
C LEU A 17 -1.79 7.76 11.37
N LEU A 18 -0.49 7.43 11.33
CA LEU A 18 0.17 6.72 12.43
C LEU A 18 0.23 7.55 13.71
N ASP A 19 0.38 8.87 13.60
CA ASP A 19 0.36 9.79 14.75
C ASP A 19 -1.06 9.88 15.35
N GLU A 20 -2.09 9.93 14.52
CA GLU A 20 -3.49 9.85 14.95
C GLU A 20 -3.76 8.53 15.71
N LEU A 21 -3.30 7.40 15.17
CA LEU A 21 -3.47 6.10 15.80
C LEU A 21 -2.68 5.97 17.12
N ALA A 22 -1.49 6.57 17.21
CA ALA A 22 -0.69 6.55 18.43
C ALA A 22 -1.34 7.28 19.60
N ALA A 23 -2.30 8.17 19.35
CA ALA A 23 -3.07 8.86 20.39
C ALA A 23 -4.24 8.00 20.92
N LEU A 24 -4.54 6.86 20.31
CA LEU A 24 -5.63 5.98 20.74
C LEU A 24 -5.16 4.95 21.78
N PRO A 25 -6.04 4.53 22.71
CA PRO A 25 -5.74 3.43 23.62
C PRO A 25 -5.52 2.12 22.82
N GLU A 26 -4.61 1.27 23.28
CA GLU A 26 -4.29 -0.01 22.63
C GLU A 26 -5.54 -0.89 22.43
N ALA A 27 -6.46 -0.88 23.39
CA ALA A 27 -7.72 -1.61 23.29
C ALA A 27 -8.55 -1.18 22.06
N ALA A 28 -8.52 0.11 21.70
CA ALA A 28 -9.21 0.60 20.50
C ALA A 28 -8.51 0.17 19.21
N LEU A 29 -7.18 0.05 19.23
CA LEU A 29 -6.38 -0.37 18.08
C LEU A 29 -6.54 -1.87 17.77
N THR A 30 -6.73 -2.69 18.81
CA THR A 30 -6.81 -4.16 18.72
C THR A 30 -8.25 -4.69 18.67
N ALA A 31 -9.24 -3.86 19.00
CA ALA A 31 -10.65 -4.28 19.00
C ALA A 31 -11.13 -4.71 17.61
N HIS A 32 -11.76 -5.87 17.56
CA HIS A 32 -12.46 -6.35 16.38
C HIS A 32 -13.91 -5.88 16.41
N PRO A 33 -14.41 -5.20 15.35
CA PRO A 33 -15.81 -4.78 15.27
C PRO A 33 -16.77 -5.99 15.21
N ARG A 34 -16.28 -7.10 14.67
CA ARG A 34 -16.89 -8.42 14.57
C ARG A 34 -15.77 -9.45 14.47
N THR A 35 -16.05 -10.69 14.86
CA THR A 35 -15.06 -11.80 14.84
C THR A 35 -14.44 -12.10 13.47
N ASP A 36 -15.14 -11.74 12.39
CA ASP A 36 -14.71 -11.95 10.99
C ASP A 36 -14.09 -10.69 10.34
N LYS A 37 -13.92 -9.60 11.08
CA LYS A 37 -13.40 -8.33 10.57
C LYS A 37 -12.11 -7.92 11.28
N TRP A 38 -11.22 -7.32 10.54
CA TRP A 38 -9.92 -6.87 11.02
C TRP A 38 -10.04 -5.71 12.00
N SER A 39 -9.16 -5.70 12.99
CA SER A 39 -8.88 -4.57 13.87
C SER A 39 -8.14 -3.45 13.11
N ILE A 40 -7.97 -2.29 13.72
CA ILE A 40 -7.21 -1.17 13.15
C ILE A 40 -5.76 -1.59 12.88
N LEU A 41 -5.08 -2.27 13.82
CA LEU A 41 -3.70 -2.72 13.63
C LEU A 41 -3.58 -3.74 12.50
N GLU A 42 -4.52 -4.65 12.38
CA GLU A 42 -4.53 -5.63 11.29
C GLU A 42 -4.73 -4.98 9.93
N ILE A 43 -5.55 -3.92 9.83
CA ILE A 43 -5.69 -3.15 8.58
C ILE A 43 -4.36 -2.46 8.23
N VAL A 44 -3.68 -1.84 9.20
CA VAL A 44 -2.37 -1.21 8.99
C VAL A 44 -1.35 -2.26 8.56
N GLU A 45 -1.28 -3.40 9.24
CA GLU A 45 -0.39 -4.50 8.90
C GLU A 45 -0.65 -5.01 7.47
N HIS A 46 -1.93 -5.16 7.09
CA HIS A 46 -2.30 -5.55 5.73
C HIS A 46 -1.76 -4.58 4.68
N VAL A 47 -1.89 -3.27 4.89
CA VAL A 47 -1.39 -2.25 3.95
C VAL A 47 0.11 -2.38 3.77
N ILE A 48 0.87 -2.53 4.85
CA ILE A 48 2.33 -2.67 4.83
C ILE A 48 2.74 -3.96 4.08
N ARG A 49 2.09 -5.07 4.38
CA ARG A 49 2.37 -6.37 3.74
C ARG A 49 2.01 -6.37 2.26
N ALA A 50 0.91 -5.73 1.88
CA ALA A 50 0.51 -5.60 0.48
C ALA A 50 1.53 -4.78 -0.33
N GLU A 51 2.08 -3.70 0.25
CA GLU A 51 3.18 -2.95 -0.36
C GLU A 51 4.42 -3.82 -0.54
N ARG A 52 4.82 -4.56 0.48
CA ARG A 52 6.00 -5.42 0.44
C ARG A 52 5.90 -6.51 -0.63
N VAL A 53 4.74 -7.15 -0.78
CA VAL A 53 4.50 -8.16 -1.84
C VAL A 53 4.72 -7.57 -3.24
N ILE A 54 4.38 -6.29 -3.45
CA ILE A 54 4.65 -5.62 -4.73
C ILE A 54 6.15 -5.38 -4.91
N PHE A 55 6.86 -5.00 -3.86
CA PHE A 55 8.30 -4.67 -3.91
C PHE A 55 9.19 -5.91 -4.06
N ASP A 56 8.83 -7.03 -3.42
CA ASP A 56 9.63 -8.28 -3.45
C ASP A 56 9.80 -8.86 -4.86
N GLY A 57 8.93 -8.48 -5.81
CA GLY A 57 9.02 -8.93 -7.21
C GLY A 57 9.70 -7.94 -8.16
N VAL A 58 10.29 -6.86 -7.64
CA VAL A 58 10.90 -5.80 -8.46
C VAL A 58 12.39 -6.10 -8.69
N ALA A 59 12.78 -6.17 -9.96
CA ALA A 59 14.19 -6.26 -10.34
C ALA A 59 14.93 -4.96 -10.02
N THR A 60 16.23 -5.04 -9.78
CA THR A 60 17.06 -3.85 -9.62
C THR A 60 17.03 -3.00 -10.90
N PRO A 61 17.16 -1.66 -10.83
CA PRO A 61 17.11 -0.80 -12.00
C PRO A 61 18.05 -1.20 -13.13
N ASP A 62 19.18 -1.81 -12.80
CA ASP A 62 20.20 -2.24 -13.75
C ASP A 62 19.83 -3.54 -14.49
N GLN A 63 18.89 -4.31 -13.94
CA GLN A 63 18.44 -5.61 -14.46
C GLN A 63 17.04 -5.52 -15.11
N LEU A 64 16.55 -4.30 -15.37
CA LEU A 64 15.20 -4.10 -15.84
C LEU A 64 15.00 -4.56 -17.28
N THR A 65 14.24 -5.62 -17.48
CA THR A 65 13.62 -5.92 -18.77
C THR A 65 12.19 -5.38 -18.72
N PRO A 66 11.91 -4.26 -19.41
CA PRO A 66 10.56 -3.70 -19.44
C PRO A 66 9.58 -4.71 -20.04
N ARG A 67 8.48 -4.95 -19.36
CA ARG A 67 7.43 -5.84 -19.86
C ARG A 67 6.37 -5.01 -20.57
N PRO A 68 5.94 -5.42 -21.79
CA PRO A 68 4.91 -4.69 -22.52
C PRO A 68 3.59 -4.74 -21.74
N ARG A 69 2.90 -3.60 -21.69
CA ARG A 69 1.55 -3.49 -21.15
C ARG A 69 0.52 -3.85 -22.20
N THR A 70 -0.35 -4.79 -21.88
CA THR A 70 -1.45 -5.20 -22.76
C THR A 70 -2.71 -4.35 -22.51
N VAL A 71 -3.64 -4.33 -23.48
CA VAL A 71 -4.96 -3.72 -23.31
C VAL A 71 -5.67 -4.34 -22.10
N ALA A 72 -5.58 -5.66 -21.95
CA ALA A 72 -6.16 -6.37 -20.80
C ALA A 72 -5.60 -5.87 -19.47
N SER A 73 -4.30 -5.54 -19.37
CA SER A 73 -3.73 -4.98 -18.14
C SER A 73 -4.23 -3.57 -17.84
N ARG A 74 -4.56 -2.78 -18.86
CA ARG A 74 -5.16 -1.44 -18.69
C ARG A 74 -6.60 -1.55 -18.14
N ILE A 75 -7.39 -2.45 -18.72
CA ILE A 75 -8.76 -2.72 -18.24
C ILE A 75 -8.74 -3.20 -16.78
N ARG A 76 -7.90 -4.19 -16.46
CA ARG A 76 -7.75 -4.67 -15.08
C ARG A 76 -7.32 -3.58 -14.11
N SER A 77 -6.46 -2.66 -14.54
CA SER A 77 -6.06 -1.50 -13.74
C SER A 77 -7.26 -0.61 -13.39
N VAL A 78 -8.12 -0.31 -14.37
CA VAL A 78 -9.34 0.47 -14.14
C VAL A 78 -10.26 -0.24 -13.15
N LEU A 79 -10.49 -1.55 -13.34
CA LEU A 79 -11.33 -2.36 -12.44
C LEU A 79 -10.80 -2.39 -10.99
N VAL A 80 -9.49 -2.58 -10.81
CA VAL A 80 -8.89 -2.56 -9.47
C VAL A 80 -9.05 -1.19 -8.81
N HIS A 81 -8.83 -0.09 -9.55
CA HIS A 81 -9.06 1.25 -9.01
C HIS A 81 -10.54 1.49 -8.66
N ALA A 82 -11.49 0.97 -9.45
CA ALA A 82 -12.91 1.03 -9.12
C ALA A 82 -13.23 0.25 -7.83
N VAL A 83 -12.70 -0.97 -7.67
CA VAL A 83 -12.84 -1.77 -6.44
C VAL A 83 -12.33 -0.98 -5.21
N LEU A 84 -11.17 -0.34 -5.32
CA LEU A 84 -10.60 0.46 -4.23
C LEU A 84 -11.41 1.74 -3.96
N ARG A 85 -11.95 2.36 -5.01
CA ARG A 85 -12.72 3.62 -4.91
C ARG A 85 -14.08 3.44 -4.28
N PHE A 86 -14.77 2.33 -4.62
CA PHE A 86 -16.13 2.05 -4.20
C PHE A 86 -16.23 1.08 -3.01
N ASP A 87 -15.09 0.78 -2.35
CA ASP A 87 -15.01 -0.11 -1.19
C ASP A 87 -15.63 -1.51 -1.41
N ILE A 88 -15.58 -2.00 -2.65
CA ILE A 88 -16.09 -3.35 -2.97
C ILE A 88 -15.25 -4.36 -2.19
N SER A 89 -15.92 -5.19 -1.40
CA SER A 89 -15.25 -6.24 -0.61
C SER A 89 -14.70 -7.30 -1.55
N VAL A 90 -13.40 -7.52 -1.49
CA VAL A 90 -12.68 -8.58 -2.21
C VAL A 90 -11.70 -9.23 -1.27
N GLU A 91 -11.50 -10.52 -1.42
CA GLU A 91 -10.46 -11.23 -0.69
C GLU A 91 -9.07 -10.77 -1.15
N ALA A 92 -8.12 -10.76 -0.20
CA ALA A 92 -6.73 -10.46 -0.53
C ALA A 92 -6.19 -11.51 -1.51
N PRO A 93 -5.61 -11.11 -2.65
CA PRO A 93 -5.21 -12.04 -3.71
C PRO A 93 -4.01 -12.94 -3.31
N SER A 94 -3.45 -12.75 -2.13
CA SER A 94 -2.35 -13.56 -1.60
C SER A 94 -2.42 -13.66 -0.08
N LYS A 95 -2.17 -14.86 0.44
CA LYS A 95 -2.03 -15.09 1.89
C LYS A 95 -0.88 -14.28 2.51
N LYS A 96 0.14 -13.91 1.72
CA LYS A 96 1.24 -13.06 2.18
C LYS A 96 0.81 -11.64 2.58
N MET A 97 -0.35 -11.18 2.11
CA MET A 97 -0.93 -9.87 2.44
C MET A 97 -1.82 -9.90 3.69
N LEU A 98 -2.19 -11.10 4.17
CA LEU A 98 -3.04 -11.22 5.35
C LEU A 98 -2.28 -10.79 6.61
N PRO A 99 -2.90 -10.03 7.53
CA PRO A 99 -2.27 -9.65 8.78
C PRO A 99 -2.08 -10.87 9.68
N THR A 100 -1.10 -10.79 10.57
CA THR A 100 -0.87 -11.80 11.63
C THR A 100 -1.60 -11.43 12.93
N GLY A 101 -1.89 -10.16 13.11
CA GLY A 101 -2.56 -9.63 14.31
C GLY A 101 -1.66 -9.60 15.56
N THR A 102 -0.35 -9.80 15.40
CA THR A 102 0.58 -9.92 16.54
C THR A 102 1.51 -8.73 16.72
N ARG A 103 1.42 -7.70 15.85
CA ARG A 103 2.37 -6.58 15.82
C ARG A 103 1.80 -5.35 16.53
N SER A 104 2.64 -4.71 17.31
CA SER A 104 2.36 -3.39 17.89
C SER A 104 2.39 -2.27 16.82
N LEU A 105 1.77 -1.13 17.13
CA LEU A 105 1.81 0.05 16.24
C LEU A 105 3.26 0.53 15.98
N ALA A 106 4.13 0.44 16.99
CA ALA A 106 5.54 0.82 16.85
C ALA A 106 6.29 -0.07 15.85
N GLU A 107 6.10 -1.38 15.91
CA GLU A 107 6.69 -2.32 14.94
C GLU A 107 6.14 -2.09 13.54
N LEU A 108 4.83 -1.84 13.41
CA LEU A 108 4.21 -1.54 12.13
C LEU A 108 4.74 -0.23 11.54
N ARG A 109 4.96 0.80 12.36
CA ARG A 109 5.61 2.04 11.93
C ARG A 109 7.00 1.76 11.37
N ALA A 110 7.84 1.03 12.10
CA ALA A 110 9.19 0.69 11.66
C ALA A 110 9.21 -0.06 10.31
N HIS A 111 8.37 -1.07 10.15
CA HIS A 111 8.24 -1.79 8.88
C HIS A 111 7.74 -0.92 7.73
N TRP A 112 6.85 0.02 8.01
CA TRP A 112 6.39 0.94 6.97
C TRP A 112 7.46 1.96 6.59
N ASP A 113 8.28 2.40 7.55
CA ASP A 113 9.44 3.28 7.29
C ASP A 113 10.49 2.56 6.42
N GLU A 114 10.76 1.28 6.66
CA GLU A 114 11.61 0.46 5.81
C GLU A 114 11.09 0.40 4.35
N ASN A 115 9.79 0.13 4.17
CA ASN A 115 9.16 0.11 2.86
C ASN A 115 9.29 1.47 2.15
N SER A 116 9.08 2.57 2.87
CA SER A 116 9.19 3.93 2.33
C SER A 116 10.63 4.27 1.95
N GLY A 117 11.60 3.91 2.78
CA GLY A 117 13.02 4.10 2.50
C GLY A 117 13.47 3.34 1.25
N TRP A 118 13.07 2.07 1.13
CA TRP A 118 13.34 1.27 -0.06
C TRP A 118 12.75 1.92 -1.32
N LEU A 119 11.50 2.35 -1.26
CA LEU A 119 10.82 2.93 -2.40
C LEU A 119 11.40 4.29 -2.80
N ALA A 120 11.82 5.11 -1.83
CA ALA A 120 12.50 6.38 -2.08
C ALA A 120 13.83 6.17 -2.81
N ALA A 121 14.64 5.22 -2.36
CA ALA A 121 15.90 4.86 -3.00
C ALA A 121 15.66 4.31 -4.43
N TYR A 122 14.63 3.49 -4.62
CA TYR A 122 14.26 2.98 -5.94
C TYR A 122 13.80 4.11 -6.88
N ALA A 123 12.94 5.00 -6.40
CA ALA A 123 12.44 6.13 -7.18
C ALA A 123 13.56 7.09 -7.61
N ALA A 124 14.55 7.34 -6.75
CA ALA A 124 15.70 8.16 -7.11
C ALA A 124 16.51 7.57 -8.28
N ARG A 125 16.64 6.23 -8.35
CA ARG A 125 17.31 5.55 -9.47
C ARG A 125 16.50 5.65 -10.77
N ILE A 126 15.18 5.55 -10.69
CA ILE A 126 14.28 5.71 -11.86
C ILE A 126 14.32 7.16 -12.33
N ASP A 127 14.27 8.15 -11.43
CA ASP A 127 14.40 9.57 -11.79
C ASP A 127 15.75 9.86 -12.49
N ALA A 128 16.85 9.24 -12.03
CA ALA A 128 18.18 9.40 -12.62
C ALA A 128 18.27 8.76 -14.04
N ARG A 129 17.52 7.69 -14.32
CA ARG A 129 17.46 7.09 -15.65
C ARG A 129 16.67 7.94 -16.65
N GLY A 130 15.72 8.74 -16.17
CA GLY A 130 14.85 9.56 -17.00
C GLY A 130 13.72 8.83 -17.71
N ASP A 131 13.54 7.51 -17.44
CA ASP A 131 12.43 6.69 -17.95
C ASP A 131 11.69 5.99 -16.81
N ASP A 132 10.45 5.54 -17.05
CA ASP A 132 9.62 4.82 -16.06
C ASP A 132 9.16 3.46 -16.64
N PRO A 133 10.07 2.47 -16.69
CA PRO A 133 9.74 1.17 -17.24
C PRO A 133 8.74 0.39 -16.38
N ALA A 134 7.95 -0.49 -17.02
CA ALA A 134 6.95 -1.33 -16.33
C ALA A 134 7.61 -2.52 -15.63
N VAL A 135 8.17 -2.29 -14.46
CA VAL A 135 8.95 -3.26 -13.68
C VAL A 135 8.24 -3.81 -12.45
N PHE A 136 7.30 -3.06 -11.90
CA PHE A 136 6.44 -3.54 -10.83
C PHE A 136 5.44 -4.56 -11.37
N ARG A 137 5.15 -5.59 -10.59
CA ARG A 137 4.17 -6.61 -10.97
C ARG A 137 3.07 -6.72 -9.91
N HIS A 138 1.90 -6.26 -10.28
CA HIS A 138 0.70 -6.50 -9.48
C HIS A 138 0.05 -7.84 -9.89
N MET A 139 -0.40 -8.64 -8.93
CA MET A 139 -0.94 -9.98 -9.19
C MET A 139 -2.14 -9.98 -10.14
N VAL A 140 -3.01 -8.98 -10.05
CA VAL A 140 -4.20 -8.85 -10.89
C VAL A 140 -3.95 -7.99 -12.13
N ILE A 141 -3.31 -6.82 -11.97
CA ILE A 141 -3.11 -5.85 -13.06
C ILE A 141 -2.02 -6.34 -14.04
N GLY A 142 -0.99 -7.01 -13.52
CA GLY A 142 0.22 -7.36 -14.27
C GLY A 142 1.29 -6.27 -14.20
N PRO A 143 2.05 -6.04 -15.28
CA PRO A 143 3.16 -5.07 -15.28
C PRO A 143 2.68 -3.63 -15.06
N MET A 144 3.37 -2.88 -14.20
CA MET A 144 3.12 -1.48 -13.87
C MET A 144 4.42 -0.69 -13.84
N THR A 145 4.35 0.58 -14.23
CA THR A 145 5.42 1.55 -14.01
C THR A 145 5.43 2.01 -12.54
N LEU A 146 6.51 2.70 -12.12
CA LEU A 146 6.57 3.31 -10.79
C LEU A 146 5.42 4.30 -10.58
N ALA A 147 5.15 5.18 -11.56
CA ALA A 147 4.02 6.11 -11.50
C ALA A 147 2.67 5.42 -11.25
N GLN A 148 2.46 4.26 -11.86
CA GLN A 148 1.23 3.48 -11.69
C GLN A 148 1.17 2.78 -10.34
N SER A 149 2.30 2.24 -9.88
CA SER A 149 2.42 1.64 -8.55
C SER A 149 2.12 2.66 -7.45
N LEU A 150 2.66 3.88 -7.57
CA LEU A 150 2.39 4.96 -6.61
C LEU A 150 0.92 5.39 -6.59
N ARG A 151 0.26 5.47 -7.75
CA ARG A 151 -1.19 5.77 -7.81
C ARG A 151 -2.02 4.66 -7.15
N LEU A 152 -1.68 3.40 -7.41
CA LEU A 152 -2.35 2.25 -6.79
C LEU A 152 -2.14 2.24 -5.28
N ARG A 153 -0.91 2.45 -4.81
CA ARG A 153 -0.56 2.55 -3.39
C ARG A 153 -1.38 3.62 -2.68
N ARG A 154 -1.52 4.80 -3.29
CA ARG A 154 -2.36 5.87 -2.75
C ARG A 154 -3.83 5.46 -2.66
N ALA A 155 -4.40 4.90 -3.72
CA ALA A 155 -5.79 4.46 -3.74
C ALA A 155 -6.06 3.35 -2.70
N HIS A 156 -5.09 2.45 -2.48
CA HIS A 156 -5.15 1.39 -1.49
C HIS A 156 -5.14 1.96 -0.07
N LEU A 157 -4.22 2.87 0.23
CA LEU A 157 -4.19 3.57 1.52
C LEU A 157 -5.48 4.36 1.77
N ASP A 158 -5.97 5.12 0.78
CA ASP A 158 -7.20 5.90 0.90
C ASP A 158 -8.42 5.02 1.25
N ARG A 159 -8.51 3.83 0.67
CA ARG A 159 -9.53 2.84 1.01
C ARG A 159 -9.43 2.42 2.48
N HIS A 160 -8.25 1.99 2.91
CA HIS A 160 -8.04 1.49 4.26
C HIS A 160 -8.15 2.59 5.32
N MET A 161 -7.78 3.82 5.02
CA MET A 161 -8.07 4.97 5.89
C MET A 161 -9.58 5.18 6.10
N ARG A 162 -10.42 4.98 5.07
CA ARG A 162 -11.87 5.03 5.25
C ARG A 162 -12.39 3.92 6.18
N GLN A 163 -11.84 2.71 6.06
CA GLN A 163 -12.17 1.59 6.95
C GLN A 163 -11.74 1.89 8.39
N ILE A 164 -10.52 2.37 8.61
CA ILE A 164 -10.04 2.76 9.95
C ILE A 164 -10.95 3.82 10.56
N ARG A 165 -11.26 4.89 9.83
CA ARG A 165 -12.17 5.95 10.33
C ARG A 165 -13.58 5.44 10.62
N TYR A 166 -14.05 4.45 9.88
CA TYR A 166 -15.32 3.78 10.20
C TYR A 166 -15.23 3.04 11.54
N LEU A 167 -14.14 2.29 11.79
CA LEU A 167 -13.92 1.59 13.06
C LEU A 167 -13.81 2.56 14.25
N GLN A 168 -13.08 3.66 14.09
CA GLN A 168 -12.99 4.70 15.11
C GLN A 168 -14.37 5.26 15.50
N ARG A 169 -15.25 5.49 14.53
CA ARG A 169 -16.63 5.96 14.80
C ARG A 169 -17.52 4.93 15.51
N LEU A 170 -17.24 3.64 15.37
CA LEU A 170 -17.99 2.59 16.07
C LEU A 170 -17.57 2.46 17.54
N GLN A 171 -16.42 3.02 17.90
CA GLN A 171 -15.84 2.94 19.24
C GLN A 171 -16.00 4.25 20.03
N ALA A 172 -16.43 5.32 19.39
CA ALA A 172 -16.72 6.63 19.99
C ALA A 172 -18.13 6.69 20.55
#